data_60edd71c68b5eb27f890e745bb4c7ce7
#
_entry.id   60edd71c68b5eb27f890e745bb4c7ce7
#
_cell.length_a   1.000
_cell.length_b   1.000
_cell.length_c   1.000
_cell.angle_alpha   90.00
_cell.angle_beta   90.00
_cell.angle_gamma   90.00
#
_symmetry.space_group_name_H-M   'P 1'
#
loop_
_entity.id
_entity.type
_entity.pdbx_description
1 polymer ?
#
loop_
_entity_poly.entity_id
_entity_poly.type
_entity_poly.pdbx_seq_one_letter_code
_entity_poly.pdbx_strand_id
1 'polypeptide(L)'
;NYPIIVVNKKSFQTTDSYNNAILEALDPSDNELLLLCGYMLKLPKLIINKYKGNVINIHPSLLPKYKGLNTHKNVILNKDRYHGCSTHFVNDEIDCGPIIAQYKISVGPDDDETSIAEKLLKREHTLYFKTLKMIENQEILLRDNKVLHNGSELLNPIVFT
;
A
#
# COMPACT_ATOMS: atom_id res chain seq x y z
N ASN A 1 -22.02 -11.47 3.60
CA ASN A 1 -21.15 -11.36 4.78
C ASN A 1 -19.81 -12.01 4.44
N TYR A 2 -18.75 -11.27 4.58
CA TYR A 2 -17.39 -11.81 4.44
C TYR A 2 -16.94 -12.39 5.79
N PRO A 3 -16.20 -13.49 5.82
CA PRO A 3 -15.63 -14.03 7.06
C PRO A 3 -14.64 -13.03 7.67
N ILE A 4 -14.68 -12.88 8.99
CA ILE A 4 -13.77 -12.01 9.73
C ILE A 4 -12.95 -12.89 10.66
N ILE A 5 -11.62 -12.79 10.54
CA ILE A 5 -10.67 -13.45 11.46
C ILE A 5 -9.90 -12.36 12.18
N VAL A 6 -9.87 -12.42 13.50
CA VAL A 6 -9.16 -11.44 14.35
C VAL A 6 -7.90 -12.08 14.92
N VAL A 7 -6.73 -11.57 14.52
CA VAL A 7 -5.43 -11.99 15.06
C VAL A 7 -4.85 -10.82 15.87
N ASN A 8 -5.03 -10.86 17.19
CA ASN A 8 -4.58 -9.79 18.07
C ASN A 8 -3.12 -10.00 18.48
N LYS A 9 -2.23 -9.11 18.07
CA LYS A 9 -0.79 -9.17 18.37
C LYS A 9 -0.50 -9.29 19.88
N LYS A 10 -1.30 -8.64 20.73
CA LYS A 10 -1.14 -8.68 22.21
C LYS A 10 -1.37 -10.07 22.82
N SER A 11 -2.01 -10.98 22.09
CA SER A 11 -2.27 -12.34 22.53
C SER A 11 -1.08 -13.29 22.32
N PHE A 12 0.01 -12.80 21.71
CA PHE A 12 1.19 -13.61 21.38
C PHE A 12 2.41 -13.13 22.14
N GLN A 13 3.21 -14.07 22.64
CA GLN A 13 4.44 -13.76 23.40
C GLN A 13 5.60 -13.34 22.48
N THR A 14 5.61 -13.83 21.24
CA THR A 14 6.68 -13.54 20.28
C THR A 14 6.11 -13.03 18.95
N THR A 15 6.92 -12.29 18.20
CA THR A 15 6.57 -11.85 16.84
C THR A 15 6.37 -13.05 15.91
N ASP A 16 7.16 -14.11 16.08
CA ASP A 16 7.07 -15.30 15.21
C ASP A 16 5.77 -16.05 15.42
N SER A 17 5.32 -16.22 16.67
CA SER A 17 4.01 -16.85 16.94
C SER A 17 2.84 -16.04 16.38
N TYR A 18 2.92 -14.72 16.46
CA TYR A 18 1.94 -13.83 15.83
C TYR A 18 1.96 -13.94 14.29
N ASN A 19 3.14 -13.94 13.68
CA ASN A 19 3.29 -14.07 12.23
C ASN A 19 2.77 -15.40 11.69
N ASN A 20 3.00 -16.49 12.43
CA ASN A 20 2.47 -17.81 12.09
C ASN A 20 0.94 -17.85 12.16
N ALA A 21 0.35 -17.23 13.19
CA ALA A 21 -1.12 -17.14 13.30
C ALA A 21 -1.74 -16.30 12.14
N ILE A 22 -1.07 -15.22 11.70
CA ILE A 22 -1.51 -14.51 10.49
C ILE A 22 -1.41 -15.41 9.27
N LEU A 23 -0.31 -16.13 9.11
CA LEU A 23 -0.10 -17.01 7.97
C LEU A 23 -1.14 -18.12 7.88
N GLU A 24 -1.52 -18.71 9.02
CA GLU A 24 -2.58 -19.71 9.12
C GLU A 24 -3.97 -19.09 8.79
N ALA A 25 -4.22 -17.88 9.28
CA ALA A 25 -5.48 -17.18 9.04
C ALA A 25 -5.66 -16.76 7.56
N LEU A 26 -4.56 -16.56 6.85
CA LEU A 26 -4.53 -16.09 5.46
C LEU A 26 -4.53 -17.21 4.42
N ASP A 27 -4.69 -18.47 4.75
CA ASP A 27 -4.63 -19.64 3.87
C ASP A 27 -4.88 -19.37 2.36
N PRO A 28 -3.92 -18.84 1.60
CA PRO A 28 -4.15 -18.36 0.23
C PRO A 28 -4.28 -19.50 -0.75
N SER A 29 -5.27 -19.42 -1.63
CA SER A 29 -5.31 -20.18 -2.86
C SER A 29 -4.35 -19.62 -3.91
N ASP A 30 -4.07 -20.37 -4.98
CA ASP A 30 -3.00 -20.07 -5.95
C ASP A 30 -3.10 -18.73 -6.70
N ASN A 31 -4.22 -18.03 -6.67
CA ASN A 31 -4.48 -16.79 -7.42
C ASN A 31 -5.00 -15.63 -6.57
N GLU A 32 -4.78 -15.67 -5.26
CA GLU A 32 -5.30 -14.62 -4.38
C GLU A 32 -4.42 -13.39 -4.36
N LEU A 33 -5.08 -12.25 -4.13
CA LEU A 33 -4.46 -10.94 -3.92
C LEU A 33 -4.63 -10.55 -2.45
N LEU A 34 -3.53 -10.25 -1.78
CA LEU A 34 -3.55 -9.71 -0.42
C LEU A 34 -3.55 -8.18 -0.44
N LEU A 35 -4.56 -7.59 0.19
CA LEU A 35 -4.69 -6.14 0.29
C LEU A 35 -4.36 -5.66 1.70
N LEU A 36 -3.40 -4.76 1.81
CA LEU A 36 -3.05 -4.13 3.08
C LEU A 36 -3.77 -2.79 3.19
N CYS A 37 -4.65 -2.69 4.20
CA CYS A 37 -5.41 -1.48 4.51
C CYS A 37 -5.12 -1.06 5.94
N GLY A 38 -4.26 -0.05 6.13
CA GLY A 38 -3.83 0.40 7.44
C GLY A 38 -2.97 -0.61 8.21
N TYR A 39 -2.29 -1.50 7.53
CA TYR A 39 -1.35 -2.43 8.15
C TYR A 39 -0.04 -1.71 8.47
N MET A 40 0.23 -1.49 9.76
CA MET A 40 1.32 -0.64 10.25
C MET A 40 2.59 -1.40 10.64
N LEU A 41 2.66 -2.69 10.36
CA LEU A 41 3.81 -3.53 10.67
C LEU A 41 4.53 -3.94 9.38
N LYS A 42 5.79 -4.34 9.51
CA LYS A 42 6.47 -4.99 8.39
C LYS A 42 5.83 -6.36 8.14
N LEU A 43 5.36 -6.59 6.91
CA LEU A 43 4.79 -7.88 6.54
C LEU A 43 5.92 -8.93 6.47
N PRO A 44 5.75 -10.11 7.11
CA PRO A 44 6.75 -11.16 7.03
C PRO A 44 7.01 -11.63 5.60
N LYS A 45 8.27 -11.83 5.25
CA LYS A 45 8.70 -12.32 3.93
C LYS A 45 7.98 -13.63 3.54
N LEU A 46 7.73 -14.49 4.51
CA LEU A 46 7.01 -15.75 4.29
C LEU A 46 5.61 -15.52 3.72
N ILE A 47 4.89 -14.49 4.20
CA ILE A 47 3.56 -14.13 3.68
C ILE A 47 3.68 -13.58 2.26
N ILE A 48 4.64 -12.66 2.02
CA ILE A 48 4.88 -12.11 0.66
C ILE A 48 5.14 -13.22 -0.34
N ASN A 49 6.01 -14.18 0.02
CA ASN A 49 6.35 -15.31 -0.83
C ASN A 49 5.14 -16.24 -1.09
N LYS A 50 4.31 -16.47 -0.06
CA LYS A 50 3.11 -17.30 -0.18
C LYS A 50 2.11 -16.74 -1.18
N TYR A 51 2.01 -15.40 -1.25
CA TYR A 51 1.21 -14.69 -2.25
C TYR A 51 1.94 -14.44 -3.58
N LYS A 52 3.14 -15.02 -3.78
CA LYS A 52 3.94 -14.86 -5.00
C LYS A 52 4.14 -13.40 -5.43
N GLY A 53 4.22 -12.50 -4.46
CA GLY A 53 4.32 -11.05 -4.67
C GLY A 53 2.99 -10.33 -4.93
N ASN A 54 1.86 -11.04 -4.99
CA ASN A 54 0.53 -10.42 -5.16
C ASN A 54 0.03 -9.80 -3.85
N VAL A 55 0.80 -8.87 -3.32
CA VAL A 55 0.46 -8.10 -2.12
C VAL A 55 0.47 -6.62 -2.47
N ILE A 56 -0.63 -5.93 -2.27
CA ILE A 56 -0.78 -4.51 -2.57
C ILE A 56 -0.94 -3.74 -1.27
N ASN A 57 -0.22 -2.63 -1.16
CA ASN A 57 -0.37 -1.67 -0.08
C ASN A 57 -0.77 -0.30 -0.64
N ILE A 58 -1.47 0.47 0.19
CA ILE A 58 -1.66 1.90 -0.01
C ILE A 58 -0.87 2.65 1.04
N HIS A 59 -0.06 3.62 0.61
CA HIS A 59 0.82 4.39 1.48
C HIS A 59 0.51 5.89 1.32
N PRO A 60 0.31 6.64 2.44
CA PRO A 60 -0.10 8.03 2.41
C PRO A 60 1.07 8.98 2.11
N SER A 61 1.81 8.74 1.03
CA SER A 61 2.79 9.67 0.47
C SER A 61 2.96 9.48 -1.04
N LEU A 62 3.57 10.45 -1.70
CA LEU A 62 4.06 10.32 -3.08
C LEU A 62 5.41 9.59 -3.05
N LEU A 63 5.38 8.26 -3.00
CA LEU A 63 6.60 7.44 -3.03
C LEU A 63 7.50 7.80 -4.23
N PRO A 64 8.81 7.76 -4.08
CA PRO A 64 9.60 7.23 -2.97
C PRO A 64 9.79 8.19 -1.78
N LYS A 65 9.15 9.37 -1.77
CA LYS A 65 9.21 10.31 -0.65
C LYS A 65 8.46 9.76 0.57
N TYR A 66 9.00 10.01 1.76
CA TYR A 66 8.33 9.74 3.04
C TYR A 66 7.85 8.29 3.19
N LYS A 67 8.74 7.33 3.00
CA LYS A 67 8.51 5.93 3.38
C LYS A 67 8.30 5.82 4.90
N GLY A 68 7.53 4.84 5.34
CA GLY A 68 7.26 4.60 6.76
C GLY A 68 6.24 5.59 7.35
N LEU A 69 6.48 6.00 8.59
CA LEU A 69 5.50 6.74 9.39
C LEU A 69 5.62 8.27 9.24
N ASN A 70 4.63 8.99 9.79
CA ASN A 70 4.59 10.45 9.90
C ASN A 70 4.63 11.21 8.56
N THR A 71 4.07 10.65 7.52
CA THR A 71 4.09 11.21 6.15
C THR A 71 3.47 12.61 6.09
N HIS A 72 2.29 12.80 6.66
CA HIS A 72 1.59 14.10 6.71
C HIS A 72 2.41 15.16 7.44
N LYS A 73 2.91 14.80 8.62
CA LYS A 73 3.79 15.68 9.42
C LYS A 73 5.03 16.11 8.63
N ASN A 74 5.67 15.18 7.95
CA ASN A 74 6.87 15.45 7.15
C ASN A 74 6.58 16.39 5.97
N VAL A 75 5.45 16.24 5.29
CA VAL A 75 5.02 17.13 4.22
C VAL A 75 4.84 18.56 4.70
N ILE A 76 4.17 18.74 5.85
CA ILE A 76 3.95 20.08 6.45
C ILE A 76 5.28 20.70 6.90
N LEU A 77 6.12 19.94 7.62
CA LEU A 77 7.42 20.43 8.09
C LEU A 77 8.35 20.85 6.94
N ASN A 78 8.34 20.10 5.84
CA ASN A 78 9.16 20.40 4.66
C ASN A 78 8.53 21.45 3.72
N LYS A 79 7.33 21.96 4.05
CA LYS A 79 6.59 22.92 3.23
C LYS A 79 6.43 22.46 1.79
N ASP A 80 6.17 21.18 1.59
CA ASP A 80 5.96 20.62 0.26
C ASP A 80 4.70 21.22 -0.37
N ARG A 81 4.77 21.56 -1.64
CA ARG A 81 3.62 22.09 -2.42
C ARG A 81 2.59 21.02 -2.74
N TYR A 82 2.99 19.77 -2.71
CA TYR A 82 2.17 18.62 -3.06
C TYR A 82 2.34 17.50 -2.05
N HIS A 83 1.25 16.82 -1.82
CA HIS A 83 1.16 15.59 -1.08
C HIS A 83 0.38 14.55 -1.89
N GLY A 84 0.24 13.35 -1.38
CA GLY A 84 -0.58 12.33 -2.05
C GLY A 84 -0.44 10.96 -1.41
N CYS A 85 -0.97 9.99 -2.10
CA CYS A 85 -0.85 8.59 -1.73
C CYS A 85 -0.38 7.75 -2.93
N SER A 86 0.15 6.59 -2.63
CA SER A 86 0.68 5.64 -3.62
C SER A 86 0.15 4.25 -3.37
N THR A 87 -0.26 3.56 -4.41
CA THR A 87 -0.44 2.11 -4.39
C THR A 87 0.79 1.45 -4.97
N HIS A 88 1.27 0.40 -4.33
CA HIS A 88 2.46 -0.32 -4.74
C HIS A 88 2.37 -1.81 -4.40
N PHE A 89 3.09 -2.63 -5.13
CA PHE A 89 3.33 -4.01 -4.71
C PHE A 89 4.25 -4.02 -3.49
N VAL A 90 4.06 -4.98 -2.59
CA VAL A 90 4.86 -5.10 -1.38
C VAL A 90 6.03 -6.05 -1.63
N ASN A 91 7.22 -5.64 -1.19
CA ASN A 91 8.43 -6.43 -1.17
C ASN A 91 9.02 -6.52 0.25
N ASP A 92 10.23 -7.04 0.38
CA ASP A 92 10.91 -7.24 1.68
C ASP A 92 11.29 -5.92 2.40
N GLU A 93 11.27 -4.79 1.71
CA GLU A 93 11.61 -3.48 2.26
C GLU A 93 10.35 -2.62 2.45
N ILE A 94 10.30 -1.87 3.55
CA ILE A 94 9.14 -1.01 3.85
C ILE A 94 8.98 0.05 2.77
N ASP A 95 7.79 0.08 2.15
CA ASP A 95 7.36 1.05 1.14
C ASP A 95 8.35 1.24 -0.03
N CYS A 96 9.06 0.15 -0.40
CA CYS A 96 10.07 0.13 -1.46
C CYS A 96 9.69 -0.70 -2.67
N GLY A 97 8.54 -1.34 -2.66
CA GLY A 97 8.08 -2.16 -3.78
C GLY A 97 7.67 -1.34 -5.01
N PRO A 98 7.48 -1.99 -6.16
CA PRO A 98 7.14 -1.33 -7.41
C PRO A 98 5.82 -0.54 -7.30
N ILE A 99 5.89 0.76 -7.63
CA ILE A 99 4.74 1.68 -7.52
C ILE A 99 3.83 1.49 -8.73
N ILE A 100 2.53 1.36 -8.48
CA ILE A 100 1.51 1.19 -9.52
C ILE A 100 0.95 2.55 -9.91
N ALA A 101 0.36 3.24 -8.94
CA ALA A 101 -0.33 4.49 -9.18
C ALA A 101 -0.21 5.43 -7.98
N GLN A 102 -0.41 6.72 -8.26
CA GLN A 102 -0.37 7.79 -7.26
C GLN A 102 -1.58 8.71 -7.41
N TYR A 103 -2.08 9.23 -6.31
CA TYR A 103 -3.01 10.34 -6.30
C TYR A 103 -2.32 11.56 -5.70
N LYS A 104 -2.26 12.65 -6.47
CA LYS A 104 -1.57 13.88 -6.08
C LYS A 104 -2.57 14.95 -5.67
N ILE A 105 -2.35 15.61 -4.53
CA ILE A 105 -3.12 16.76 -4.05
C ILE A 105 -2.21 17.94 -3.78
N SER A 106 -2.78 19.16 -3.85
CA SER A 106 -2.08 20.39 -3.45
C SER A 106 -2.15 20.57 -1.95
N VAL A 107 -1.06 21.07 -1.36
CA VAL A 107 -0.99 21.51 0.03
C VAL A 107 -1.23 23.02 0.05
N GLY A 108 -2.26 23.44 0.75
CA GLY A 108 -2.60 24.86 0.93
C GLY A 108 -1.76 25.52 2.02
N PRO A 109 -1.73 26.85 2.07
CA PRO A 109 -0.96 27.59 3.08
C PRO A 109 -1.48 27.38 4.52
N ASP A 110 -2.76 27.06 4.67
CA ASP A 110 -3.43 26.87 5.97
C ASP A 110 -3.56 25.38 6.33
N ASP A 111 -2.97 24.47 5.53
CA ASP A 111 -3.03 23.05 5.82
C ASP A 111 -2.10 22.68 6.99
N ASP A 112 -2.65 21.91 7.91
CA ASP A 112 -1.92 21.22 8.96
C ASP A 112 -1.93 19.69 8.74
N GLU A 113 -1.33 18.95 9.66
CA GLU A 113 -1.26 17.50 9.62
C GLU A 113 -2.65 16.84 9.56
N THR A 114 -3.62 17.39 10.32
CA THR A 114 -4.98 16.84 10.41
C THR A 114 -5.78 17.12 9.14
N SER A 115 -5.79 18.38 8.69
CA SER A 115 -6.55 18.80 7.50
C SER A 115 -6.08 18.06 6.25
N ILE A 116 -4.75 17.86 6.11
CA ILE A 116 -4.20 17.17 4.94
C ILE A 116 -4.45 15.67 4.99
N ALA A 117 -4.46 15.06 6.19
CA ALA A 117 -4.83 13.65 6.35
C ALA A 117 -6.28 13.41 5.93
N GLU A 118 -7.22 14.27 6.38
CA GLU A 118 -8.63 14.18 6.00
C GLU A 118 -8.86 14.37 4.49
N LYS A 119 -8.17 15.34 3.88
CA LYS A 119 -8.20 15.54 2.43
C LYS A 119 -7.71 14.31 1.67
N LEU A 120 -6.64 13.69 2.17
CA LEU A 120 -6.00 12.57 1.49
C LEU A 120 -6.82 11.28 1.63
N LEU A 121 -7.45 11.02 2.76
CA LEU A 121 -8.20 9.78 3.03
C LEU A 121 -9.22 9.45 1.92
N LYS A 122 -9.96 10.45 1.43
CA LYS A 122 -10.91 10.25 0.32
C LYS A 122 -10.22 9.87 -0.98
N ARG A 123 -8.99 10.37 -1.18
CA ARG A 123 -8.18 10.09 -2.37
C ARG A 123 -7.52 8.73 -2.30
N GLU A 124 -7.14 8.30 -1.09
CA GLU A 124 -6.66 6.93 -0.84
C GLU A 124 -7.73 5.90 -1.24
N HIS A 125 -8.96 6.06 -0.77
CA HIS A 125 -10.06 5.17 -1.16
C HIS A 125 -10.28 5.14 -2.68
N THR A 126 -10.25 6.32 -3.30
CA THR A 126 -10.41 6.43 -4.77
C THR A 126 -9.27 5.75 -5.51
N LEU A 127 -8.02 6.01 -5.09
CA LEU A 127 -6.84 5.43 -5.72
C LEU A 127 -6.82 3.91 -5.58
N TYR A 128 -7.10 3.42 -4.37
CA TYR A 128 -7.08 1.99 -4.11
C TYR A 128 -8.11 1.26 -4.96
N PHE A 129 -9.34 1.79 -5.00
CA PHE A 129 -10.39 1.22 -5.85
C PHE A 129 -10.00 1.20 -7.34
N LYS A 130 -9.44 2.31 -7.86
CA LYS A 130 -8.98 2.36 -9.26
C LYS A 130 -7.85 1.35 -9.53
N THR A 131 -6.90 1.24 -8.62
CA THR A 131 -5.80 0.25 -8.72
C THR A 131 -6.34 -1.17 -8.78
N LEU A 132 -7.28 -1.51 -7.89
CA LEU A 132 -7.88 -2.84 -7.86
C LEU A 132 -8.65 -3.16 -9.15
N LYS A 133 -9.37 -2.19 -9.70
CA LYS A 133 -10.05 -2.35 -10.99
C LYS A 133 -9.07 -2.61 -12.13
N MET A 134 -7.95 -1.91 -12.19
CA MET A 134 -6.90 -2.17 -13.19
C MET A 134 -6.29 -3.58 -13.04
N ILE A 135 -6.12 -4.06 -11.80
CA ILE A 135 -5.63 -5.43 -11.55
C ILE A 135 -6.68 -6.47 -11.94
N GLU A 136 -7.95 -6.27 -11.54
CA GLU A 136 -9.07 -7.14 -11.90
C GLU A 136 -9.20 -7.28 -13.43
N ASN A 137 -9.04 -6.19 -14.17
CA ASN A 137 -9.05 -6.15 -15.63
C ASN A 137 -7.79 -6.71 -16.28
N GLN A 138 -6.79 -7.16 -15.49
CA GLN A 138 -5.47 -7.60 -15.97
C GLN A 138 -4.66 -6.52 -16.70
N GLU A 139 -5.01 -5.25 -16.50
CA GLU A 139 -4.27 -4.11 -17.04
C GLU A 139 -2.93 -3.94 -16.29
N ILE A 140 -2.90 -4.27 -14.98
CA ILE A 140 -1.72 -4.19 -14.12
C ILE A 140 -1.30 -5.60 -13.67
N LEU A 141 -0.05 -5.93 -13.93
CA LEU A 141 0.56 -7.20 -13.51
C LEU A 141 1.94 -6.93 -12.90
N LEU A 142 2.35 -7.78 -11.94
CA LEU A 142 3.72 -7.83 -11.45
C LEU A 142 4.48 -8.95 -12.16
N ARG A 143 5.61 -8.64 -12.78
CA ARG A 143 6.53 -9.63 -13.36
C ARG A 143 7.98 -9.21 -13.13
N ASP A 144 8.80 -10.12 -12.62
CA ASP A 144 10.22 -9.87 -12.35
C ASP A 144 10.49 -8.59 -11.54
N ASN A 145 9.66 -8.36 -10.51
CA ASN A 145 9.67 -7.16 -9.66
C ASN A 145 9.43 -5.84 -10.43
N LYS A 146 8.76 -5.89 -11.57
CA LYS A 146 8.36 -4.74 -12.38
C LYS A 146 6.86 -4.71 -12.56
N VAL A 147 6.29 -3.50 -12.55
CA VAL A 147 4.88 -3.32 -12.91
C VAL A 147 4.76 -3.31 -14.43
N LEU A 148 3.87 -4.13 -14.95
CA LEU A 148 3.43 -4.06 -16.34
C LEU A 148 2.06 -3.38 -16.40
N HIS A 149 1.89 -2.47 -17.34
CA HIS A 149 0.61 -1.86 -17.69
C HIS A 149 0.29 -2.20 -19.15
N ASN A 150 -0.80 -2.92 -19.36
CA ASN A 150 -1.21 -3.41 -20.70
C ASN A 150 -0.07 -4.15 -21.43
N GLY A 151 0.66 -4.99 -20.69
CA GLY A 151 1.75 -5.81 -21.22
C GLY A 151 3.11 -5.10 -21.38
N SER A 152 3.20 -3.78 -21.17
CA SER A 152 4.44 -3.01 -21.24
C SER A 152 4.93 -2.58 -19.86
N GLU A 153 6.25 -2.47 -19.67
CA GLU A 153 6.82 -2.00 -18.39
C GLU A 153 6.35 -0.58 -18.06
N LEU A 154 5.81 -0.39 -16.86
CA LEU A 154 5.39 0.90 -16.34
C LEU A 154 6.60 1.64 -15.75
N LEU A 155 7.21 2.52 -16.52
CA LEU A 155 8.43 3.24 -16.10
C LEU A 155 8.15 4.35 -15.09
N ASN A 156 6.94 4.91 -15.07
CA ASN A 156 6.49 5.92 -14.11
C ASN A 156 5.10 5.55 -13.61
N PRO A 157 4.78 5.82 -12.33
CA PRO A 157 3.45 5.57 -11.79
C PRO A 157 2.33 6.25 -12.58
N ILE A 158 1.16 5.63 -12.64
CA ILE A 158 -0.06 6.27 -13.16
C ILE A 158 -0.46 7.36 -12.17
N VAL A 159 -0.57 8.61 -12.61
CA VAL A 159 -0.87 9.75 -11.72
C VAL A 159 -2.31 10.23 -11.92
N PHE A 160 -3.05 10.29 -10.80
CA PHE A 160 -4.36 10.92 -10.69
C PHE A 160 -4.24 12.24 -9.91
N THR A 161 -5.14 13.18 -10.20
CA THR A 161 -5.22 14.49 -9.53
C THR A 161 -6.67 14.84 -9.15
#